data_60d32b4c1ee6676cc0a17ddbb0944e16
#
_entry.id   60d32b4c1ee6676cc0a17ddbb0944e16
#
_cell.length_a   1.000
_cell.length_b   1.000
_cell.length_c   1.000
_cell.angle_alpha   90.00
_cell.angle_beta   90.00
_cell.angle_gamma   90.00
#
_symmetry.space_group_name_H-M   'P 1'
#
loop_
_entity.id
_entity.type
_entity.pdbx_description
1 polymer ?
#
loop_
_entity_poly.entity_id
_entity_poly.type
_entity_poly.pdbx_seq_one_letter_code
_entity_poly.pdbx_strand_id
1 'polypeptide(L)'
;MKHFEKWFIIAFVGATLATSCVDDIKFGDAFLEKAPSVAVTQDTIFGKAEYARRFLWNTYSKLYYGLATNWNDVDGKMNTGMFECLSDCFHSHNSWDGLNRHYYSGTYTASTEDGTAETRFGFTKEETWQAIRSSWIFIENVDRVPDMDGNEKERLKAEAKVIIASRYFDMFRHFGGLPIVKASFAAENEYDVPRATVEETVNFMIGLLDEAATVLPWDLTEDGEANWQGRMTKAAAMGLKCKILLFAASPLFNDNEPYCTAEPQEAVINHQVWYGGYKPELWKACLTACEEFFQALQVNGHYELVQAVGDTNDAYRAAFNKAYFLRENSELLISTRIIGKYNWDWWYYWGDWVPNGGYTPTLEYMEMFPMATGESFDFDKAVQNNNMFFENNDYNKPTRDPRLYETILVNGAKWSGRSVELWVGGRENANSTSTETGQYATGFGLYKFYKEGKGSLANNYLEWPYLRMSEMYLIYAEALLKNNQPKLAIEMVDKVRA
;
A
#
# COMPACT_ATOMS: atom_id res chain seq x y z
N MET A 1 56.01 50.22 -27.33
CA MET A 1 54.76 50.70 -26.69
C MET A 1 53.60 49.73 -26.82
N LYS A 2 53.41 48.97 -27.90
CA LYS A 2 52.24 48.03 -28.07
C LYS A 2 52.26 46.76 -27.21
N HIS A 3 53.40 46.40 -26.59
CA HIS A 3 53.46 45.24 -25.73
C HIS A 3 53.22 45.56 -24.23
N PHE A 4 53.37 46.84 -23.84
CA PHE A 4 53.18 47.25 -22.44
C PHE A 4 51.68 47.41 -22.11
N GLU A 5 50.88 47.82 -23.06
CA GLU A 5 49.44 47.96 -22.87
C GLU A 5 48.70 46.62 -22.71
N LYS A 6 49.19 45.54 -23.39
CA LYS A 6 48.59 44.20 -23.25
C LYS A 6 48.86 43.61 -21.88
N TRP A 7 49.99 43.88 -21.25
CA TRP A 7 50.26 43.41 -19.91
C TRP A 7 49.49 44.15 -18.83
N PHE A 8 49.17 45.40 -19.04
CA PHE A 8 48.34 46.20 -18.13
C PHE A 8 46.88 45.74 -18.16
N ILE A 9 46.33 45.40 -19.31
CA ILE A 9 44.96 44.88 -19.48
C ILE A 9 44.86 43.47 -18.85
N ILE A 10 45.84 42.62 -19.01
CA ILE A 10 45.86 41.27 -18.42
C ILE A 10 46.00 41.38 -16.89
N ALA A 11 46.78 42.26 -16.38
CA ALA A 11 46.93 42.50 -14.94
C ALA A 11 45.64 43.11 -14.32
N PHE A 12 44.91 43.97 -15.05
CA PHE A 12 43.68 44.60 -14.58
C PHE A 12 42.50 43.60 -14.63
N VAL A 13 42.42 42.74 -15.64
CA VAL A 13 41.41 41.66 -15.71
C VAL A 13 41.71 40.56 -14.67
N GLY A 14 42.99 40.28 -14.40
CA GLY A 14 43.38 39.38 -13.33
C GLY A 14 43.06 39.90 -11.92
N ALA A 15 43.18 41.19 -11.69
CA ALA A 15 42.83 41.85 -10.42
C ALA A 15 41.32 41.93 -10.17
N THR A 16 40.49 42.10 -11.24
CA THR A 16 39.03 42.14 -11.10
C THR A 16 38.42 40.75 -10.91
N LEU A 17 39.09 39.68 -11.34
CA LEU A 17 38.66 38.31 -11.06
C LEU A 17 39.06 37.80 -9.66
N ALA A 18 40.00 38.46 -8.99
CA ALA A 18 40.45 38.10 -7.64
C ALA A 18 39.60 38.78 -6.53
N THR A 19 38.75 39.74 -6.84
CA THR A 19 37.94 40.44 -5.83
C THR A 19 36.50 39.87 -5.70
N SER A 20 36.19 38.81 -6.46
CA SER A 20 34.81 38.24 -6.46
C SER A 20 34.60 37.11 -5.43
N CYS A 21 35.59 36.65 -4.67
CA CYS A 21 35.44 35.50 -3.77
C CYS A 21 36.13 35.66 -2.41
N VAL A 22 36.46 36.86 -1.96
CA VAL A 22 37.21 37.04 -0.69
C VAL A 22 36.27 37.16 0.52
N ASP A 23 34.99 37.45 0.31
CA ASP A 23 34.02 37.55 1.43
C ASP A 23 33.48 36.19 1.94
N ASP A 24 33.76 35.10 1.22
CA ASP A 24 33.28 33.76 1.64
C ASP A 24 34.34 32.89 2.33
N ILE A 25 35.61 33.36 2.45
CA ILE A 25 36.63 32.60 3.16
C ILE A 25 36.70 33.11 4.60
N LYS A 26 35.96 32.49 5.47
CA LYS A 26 36.00 32.73 6.92
C LYS A 26 37.15 31.92 7.53
N PHE A 27 38.06 32.59 8.28
CA PHE A 27 39.18 31.98 9.01
C PHE A 27 38.95 32.09 10.52
N GLY A 28 39.46 31.12 11.27
CA GLY A 28 39.33 31.08 12.74
C GLY A 28 37.90 30.68 13.18
N ASP A 29 37.44 31.31 14.26
CA ASP A 29 36.12 31.02 14.85
C ASP A 29 34.96 31.27 13.87
N ALA A 30 35.11 32.23 12.95
CA ALA A 30 34.11 32.49 11.91
C ALA A 30 34.00 31.38 10.86
N PHE A 31 34.99 30.50 10.72
CA PHE A 31 34.92 29.30 9.87
C PHE A 31 34.03 28.22 10.47
N LEU A 32 33.94 28.19 11.80
CA LEU A 32 33.13 27.26 12.56
C LEU A 32 31.69 27.78 12.74
N GLU A 33 31.41 29.04 12.46
CA GLU A 33 30.04 29.52 12.33
C GLU A 33 29.44 28.85 11.10
N LYS A 34 28.57 27.85 11.32
CA LYS A 34 27.66 27.39 10.28
C LYS A 34 26.96 28.63 9.75
N ALA A 35 26.99 28.83 8.41
CA ALA A 35 26.01 29.70 7.75
C ALA A 35 24.66 29.43 8.40
N PRO A 36 23.83 30.46 8.70
CA PRO A 36 22.52 30.23 9.29
C PRO A 36 21.90 29.11 8.49
N SER A 37 21.77 27.92 9.11
CA SER A 37 21.28 26.76 8.39
C SER A 37 19.88 27.17 7.93
N VAL A 38 19.59 27.06 6.65
CA VAL A 38 18.24 27.13 6.08
C VAL A 38 17.47 25.90 6.57
N ALA A 39 17.82 25.40 7.77
CA ALA A 39 17.10 24.33 8.43
C ALA A 39 15.75 24.87 8.82
N VAL A 40 14.73 24.39 8.14
CA VAL A 40 13.34 24.68 8.47
C VAL A 40 13.10 24.20 9.89
N THR A 41 13.00 25.13 10.84
CA THR A 41 12.76 24.82 12.25
C THR A 41 11.28 24.51 12.49
N GLN A 42 10.96 23.85 13.59
CA GLN A 42 9.56 23.65 14.00
C GLN A 42 8.82 24.99 14.12
N ASP A 43 9.48 26.05 14.57
CA ASP A 43 8.89 27.39 14.66
C ASP A 43 8.52 27.96 13.30
N THR A 44 9.33 27.68 12.26
CA THR A 44 8.98 28.06 10.89
C THR A 44 7.77 27.26 10.38
N ILE A 45 7.74 25.96 10.62
CA ILE A 45 6.65 25.07 10.17
C ILE A 45 5.32 25.45 10.83
N PHE A 46 5.32 25.61 12.14
CA PHE A 46 4.09 25.89 12.91
C PHE A 46 3.83 27.39 13.12
N GLY A 47 4.60 28.25 12.46
CA GLY A 47 4.37 29.69 12.40
C GLY A 47 3.29 30.11 11.40
N LYS A 48 2.89 29.24 10.45
CA LYS A 48 1.85 29.50 9.45
C LYS A 48 1.05 28.25 9.12
N ALA A 49 -0.26 28.43 8.91
CA ALA A 49 -1.17 27.34 8.55
C ALA A 49 -0.74 26.60 7.26
N GLU A 50 -0.30 27.31 6.24
CA GLU A 50 0.18 26.71 5.00
C GLU A 50 1.33 25.73 5.23
N TYR A 51 2.30 26.09 6.06
CA TYR A 51 3.45 25.22 6.31
C TYR A 51 3.10 24.02 7.18
N ALA A 52 2.23 24.22 8.17
CA ALA A 52 1.72 23.15 8.99
C ALA A 52 0.92 22.11 8.16
N ARG A 53 0.06 22.57 7.24
CA ARG A 53 -0.65 21.69 6.31
C ARG A 53 0.33 20.90 5.43
N ARG A 54 1.33 21.56 4.84
CA ARG A 54 2.35 20.92 4.02
C ARG A 54 3.14 19.87 4.80
N PHE A 55 3.41 20.12 6.07
CA PHE A 55 4.09 19.16 6.94
C PHE A 55 3.25 17.88 7.13
N LEU A 56 1.95 18.03 7.41
CA LEU A 56 1.05 16.88 7.52
C LEU A 56 0.90 16.17 6.15
N TRP A 57 0.82 16.89 5.04
CA TRP A 57 0.75 16.29 3.70
C TRP A 57 2.01 15.49 3.35
N ASN A 58 3.19 15.97 3.79
CA ASN A 58 4.40 15.16 3.66
C ASN A 58 4.32 13.89 4.52
N THR A 59 3.60 13.91 5.64
CA THR A 59 3.35 12.70 6.44
C THR A 59 2.44 11.71 5.71
N TYR A 60 1.44 12.19 4.98
CA TYR A 60 0.61 11.36 4.10
C TYR A 60 1.43 10.64 3.02
N SER A 61 2.52 11.23 2.52
CA SER A 61 3.39 10.56 1.53
C SER A 61 4.10 9.32 2.07
N LYS A 62 4.07 9.12 3.39
CA LYS A 62 4.65 7.97 4.09
C LYS A 62 3.62 6.89 4.44
N LEU A 63 2.41 6.96 3.90
CA LEU A 63 1.42 5.88 4.01
C LEU A 63 1.85 4.68 3.18
N TYR A 64 1.40 3.49 3.61
CA TYR A 64 1.67 2.25 2.88
C TYR A 64 1.06 2.28 1.48
N TYR A 65 1.84 1.87 0.50
CA TYR A 65 1.36 1.51 -0.82
C TYR A 65 1.94 0.15 -1.24
N GLY A 66 1.13 -0.67 -1.88
CA GLY A 66 1.49 -2.06 -2.17
C GLY A 66 2.25 -2.25 -3.48
N LEU A 67 2.28 -1.24 -4.35
CA LEU A 67 2.93 -1.36 -5.65
C LEU A 67 4.40 -0.98 -5.56
N ALA A 68 5.25 -1.75 -6.25
CA ALA A 68 6.65 -1.40 -6.42
C ALA A 68 6.77 -0.23 -7.40
N THR A 69 7.33 0.90 -6.98
CA THR A 69 7.33 2.14 -7.77
C THR A 69 8.66 2.51 -8.36
N ASN A 70 9.75 2.06 -7.78
CA ASN A 70 11.08 2.40 -8.24
C ASN A 70 12.09 1.31 -7.85
N TRP A 71 12.97 1.02 -8.79
CA TRP A 71 14.08 0.08 -8.61
C TRP A 71 15.10 0.53 -7.55
N ASN A 72 15.38 1.82 -7.49
CA ASN A 72 16.45 2.38 -6.66
C ASN A 72 15.94 3.21 -5.47
N ASP A 73 14.64 3.26 -5.25
CA ASP A 73 14.08 4.03 -4.15
C ASP A 73 14.28 3.33 -2.80
N VAL A 74 14.21 4.13 -1.76
CA VAL A 74 14.43 3.71 -0.36
C VAL A 74 13.49 2.59 0.07
N ASP A 75 12.30 2.52 -0.48
CA ASP A 75 11.34 1.46 -0.18
C ASP A 75 11.76 0.07 -0.68
N GLY A 76 12.64 0.01 -1.68
CA GLY A 76 13.28 -1.22 -2.15
C GLY A 76 12.35 -2.37 -2.55
N LYS A 77 11.04 -2.14 -2.69
CA LYS A 77 10.04 -3.18 -2.97
C LYS A 77 10.32 -3.98 -4.24
N MET A 78 10.91 -3.34 -5.23
CA MET A 78 11.31 -4.00 -6.48
C MET A 78 12.31 -5.13 -6.24
N ASN A 79 13.27 -4.92 -5.34
CA ASN A 79 14.27 -5.91 -5.02
C ASN A 79 13.77 -6.96 -4.01
N THR A 80 12.85 -6.59 -3.13
CA THR A 80 12.20 -7.53 -2.21
C THR A 80 11.22 -8.43 -2.95
N GLY A 81 10.50 -7.88 -3.91
CA GLY A 81 9.44 -8.55 -4.66
C GLY A 81 8.05 -8.12 -4.21
N MET A 82 7.04 -8.69 -4.87
CA MET A 82 5.64 -8.41 -4.56
C MET A 82 5.16 -9.33 -3.44
N PHE A 83 4.65 -8.77 -2.34
CA PHE A 83 4.18 -9.56 -1.18
C PHE A 83 2.97 -10.45 -1.48
N GLU A 84 2.19 -10.17 -2.52
CA GLU A 84 1.16 -11.07 -3.01
C GLU A 84 1.72 -12.48 -3.35
N CYS A 85 2.99 -12.55 -3.70
CA CYS A 85 3.68 -13.83 -3.96
C CYS A 85 4.02 -14.62 -2.67
N LEU A 86 3.70 -14.10 -1.50
CA LEU A 86 3.71 -14.85 -0.24
C LEU A 86 2.36 -15.52 0.05
N SER A 87 1.38 -15.36 -0.83
CA SER A 87 0.08 -16.06 -0.77
C SER A 87 0.03 -17.20 -1.77
N ASP A 88 -1.02 -18.03 -1.67
CA ASP A 88 -1.28 -19.13 -2.62
C ASP A 88 -1.72 -18.62 -4.02
N CYS A 89 -1.91 -17.30 -4.17
CA CYS A 89 -2.40 -16.71 -5.42
C CYS A 89 -1.32 -16.43 -6.45
N PHE A 90 -0.10 -16.12 -6.01
CA PHE A 90 1.01 -15.72 -6.88
C PHE A 90 2.33 -16.36 -6.46
N HIS A 91 3.25 -16.47 -7.42
CA HIS A 91 4.60 -16.93 -7.18
C HIS A 91 5.62 -16.01 -7.88
N SER A 92 6.76 -15.75 -7.23
CA SER A 92 7.89 -15.09 -7.87
C SER A 92 8.84 -16.11 -8.47
N HIS A 93 9.13 -15.97 -9.75
CA HIS A 93 10.16 -16.71 -10.48
C HIS A 93 11.47 -15.93 -10.65
N ASN A 94 11.56 -14.77 -10.01
CA ASN A 94 12.76 -13.93 -10.06
C ASN A 94 13.80 -14.41 -9.04
N SER A 95 14.77 -15.19 -9.48
CA SER A 95 15.81 -15.78 -8.62
C SER A 95 16.67 -14.76 -7.85
N TRP A 96 16.57 -13.48 -8.22
CA TRP A 96 17.35 -12.38 -7.65
C TRP A 96 16.57 -11.58 -6.59
N ASP A 97 15.25 -11.70 -6.48
CA ASP A 97 14.48 -10.94 -5.51
C ASP A 97 14.53 -11.53 -4.08
N GLY A 98 14.15 -10.72 -3.11
CA GLY A 98 14.15 -11.11 -1.70
C GLY A 98 13.16 -12.23 -1.39
N LEU A 99 12.04 -12.32 -2.11
CA LEU A 99 11.06 -13.40 -1.96
C LEU A 99 11.72 -14.76 -2.19
N ASN A 100 12.40 -14.89 -3.32
CA ASN A 100 13.06 -16.13 -3.70
C ASN A 100 14.25 -16.46 -2.80
N ARG A 101 15.08 -15.47 -2.48
CA ARG A 101 16.31 -15.67 -1.71
C ARG A 101 16.06 -15.91 -0.24
N HIS A 102 15.07 -15.27 0.36
CA HIS A 102 14.91 -15.23 1.82
C HIS A 102 13.59 -15.83 2.31
N TYR A 103 12.47 -15.52 1.67
CA TYR A 103 11.17 -15.98 2.16
C TYR A 103 10.88 -17.44 1.77
N TYR A 104 11.01 -17.80 0.50
CA TYR A 104 10.75 -19.18 0.06
C TYR A 104 11.76 -20.17 0.62
N SER A 105 12.99 -19.72 0.86
CA SER A 105 14.01 -20.55 1.52
C SER A 105 13.80 -20.72 3.03
N GLY A 106 12.90 -19.95 3.65
CA GLY A 106 12.68 -19.94 5.10
C GLY A 106 13.86 -19.35 5.90
N THR A 107 14.77 -18.65 5.26
CA THR A 107 15.97 -18.09 5.93
C THR A 107 15.76 -16.69 6.47
N TYR A 108 14.60 -16.07 6.20
CA TYR A 108 14.32 -14.72 6.69
C TYR A 108 14.07 -14.71 8.19
N THR A 109 14.78 -13.83 8.89
CA THR A 109 14.63 -13.58 10.32
C THR A 109 14.66 -12.09 10.60
N ALA A 110 14.27 -11.65 11.78
CA ALA A 110 14.35 -10.23 12.16
C ALA A 110 15.78 -9.66 12.07
N SER A 111 16.81 -10.49 12.25
CA SER A 111 18.22 -10.11 12.12
C SER A 111 18.72 -10.11 10.67
N THR A 112 17.94 -10.63 9.72
CA THR A 112 18.30 -10.62 8.29
C THR A 112 18.10 -9.23 7.66
N GLU A 113 17.31 -8.38 8.28
CA GLU A 113 17.05 -7.00 7.83
C GLU A 113 18.28 -6.12 8.04
N ASP A 114 19.25 -6.20 7.14
CA ASP A 114 20.52 -5.48 7.19
C ASP A 114 20.51 -4.16 6.39
N GLY A 115 19.37 -3.82 5.82
CA GLY A 115 19.22 -2.62 5.00
C GLY A 115 19.66 -2.77 3.56
N THR A 116 20.08 -3.96 3.12
CA THR A 116 20.32 -4.22 1.70
C THR A 116 19.00 -4.23 0.93
N ALA A 117 19.07 -4.05 -0.38
CA ALA A 117 17.88 -4.03 -1.23
C ALA A 117 17.12 -5.37 -1.20
N GLU A 118 17.80 -6.48 -0.96
CA GLU A 118 17.26 -7.84 -1.01
C GLU A 118 16.52 -8.23 0.27
N THR A 119 16.93 -7.66 1.41
CA THR A 119 16.35 -7.96 2.72
C THR A 119 15.38 -6.90 3.21
N ARG A 120 15.14 -5.86 2.41
CA ARG A 120 14.22 -4.79 2.78
C ARG A 120 12.79 -5.27 2.88
N PHE A 121 12.29 -5.28 4.09
CA PHE A 121 10.87 -5.28 4.34
C PHE A 121 10.31 -3.89 4.04
N GLY A 122 9.30 -3.80 3.17
CA GLY A 122 8.76 -2.52 2.74
C GLY A 122 8.43 -1.58 3.90
N PHE A 123 7.83 -2.08 4.98
CA PHE A 123 7.40 -1.24 6.09
C PHE A 123 8.54 -0.70 6.97
N THR A 124 9.71 -1.35 7.08
CA THR A 124 10.86 -0.78 7.81
C THR A 124 11.52 0.33 7.01
N LYS A 125 11.50 0.25 5.69
CA LYS A 125 12.06 1.26 4.78
C LYS A 125 11.05 2.30 4.30
N GLU A 126 9.77 2.07 4.51
CA GLU A 126 8.70 3.01 4.18
C GLU A 126 8.56 4.15 5.18
N GLU A 127 9.61 4.44 5.91
CA GLU A 127 9.65 5.51 6.89
C GLU A 127 8.49 5.43 7.92
N THR A 128 8.09 4.21 8.29
CA THR A 128 6.93 3.98 9.16
C THR A 128 7.05 4.71 10.50
N TRP A 129 8.20 4.56 11.20
CA TRP A 129 8.46 5.27 12.43
C TRP A 129 8.58 6.79 12.22
N GLN A 130 9.06 7.22 11.06
CA GLN A 130 9.09 8.65 10.72
C GLN A 130 7.70 9.22 10.53
N ALA A 131 6.76 8.45 9.91
CA ALA A 131 5.36 8.84 9.79
C ALA A 131 4.71 9.01 11.17
N ILE A 132 4.93 8.04 12.07
CA ILE A 132 4.43 8.08 13.44
C ILE A 132 4.99 9.30 14.19
N ARG A 133 6.31 9.50 14.15
CA ARG A 133 6.97 10.64 14.78
C ARG A 133 6.49 11.98 14.21
N SER A 134 6.38 12.10 12.88
CA SER A 134 5.88 13.31 12.24
C SER A 134 4.43 13.61 12.62
N SER A 135 3.60 12.59 12.75
CA SER A 135 2.22 12.74 13.22
C SER A 135 2.17 13.26 14.65
N TRP A 136 3.00 12.75 15.56
CA TRP A 136 3.08 13.27 16.93
C TRP A 136 3.63 14.70 16.98
N ILE A 137 4.68 15.02 16.22
CA ILE A 137 5.17 16.40 16.11
C ILE A 137 4.05 17.34 15.67
N PHE A 138 3.23 16.91 14.70
CA PHE A 138 2.10 17.71 14.26
C PHE A 138 1.07 17.92 15.35
N ILE A 139 0.63 16.85 16.00
CA ILE A 139 -0.37 16.88 17.10
C ILE A 139 0.09 17.80 18.25
N GLU A 140 1.37 17.70 18.64
CA GLU A 140 1.95 18.48 19.75
C GLU A 140 2.11 19.97 19.43
N ASN A 141 2.17 20.35 18.15
CA ASN A 141 2.55 21.71 17.77
C ASN A 141 1.48 22.49 17.00
N VAL A 142 0.47 21.85 16.42
CA VAL A 142 -0.51 22.53 15.56
C VAL A 142 -1.32 23.60 16.31
N ASP A 143 -1.50 23.46 17.61
CA ASP A 143 -2.26 24.45 18.42
C ASP A 143 -1.63 25.83 18.44
N ARG A 144 -0.32 25.93 18.30
CA ARG A 144 0.40 27.21 18.26
C ARG A 144 0.36 27.94 16.91
N VAL A 145 -0.20 27.29 15.86
CA VAL A 145 -0.34 27.93 14.53
C VAL A 145 -1.33 29.09 14.62
N PRO A 146 -0.89 30.35 14.36
CA PRO A 146 -1.72 31.52 14.68
C PRO A 146 -2.86 31.76 13.69
N ASP A 147 -2.70 31.38 12.43
CA ASP A 147 -3.60 31.67 11.30
C ASP A 147 -4.38 30.42 10.83
N MET A 148 -4.53 29.41 11.69
CA MET A 148 -5.34 28.22 11.42
C MET A 148 -6.57 28.20 12.34
N ASP A 149 -7.74 27.90 11.76
CA ASP A 149 -9.00 27.78 12.51
C ASP A 149 -8.93 26.61 13.51
N GLY A 150 -9.63 26.75 14.66
CA GLY A 150 -9.63 25.75 15.70
C GLY A 150 -10.23 24.40 15.27
N ASN A 151 -11.32 24.43 14.49
CA ASN A 151 -11.94 23.19 13.99
C ASN A 151 -11.01 22.50 13.00
N GLU A 152 -10.30 23.25 12.16
CA GLU A 152 -9.30 22.69 11.28
C GLU A 152 -8.15 22.04 12.05
N LYS A 153 -7.64 22.68 13.11
CA LYS A 153 -6.61 22.08 13.97
C LYS A 153 -7.03 20.73 14.52
N GLU A 154 -8.23 20.64 15.09
CA GLU A 154 -8.76 19.38 15.64
C GLU A 154 -8.93 18.32 14.54
N ARG A 155 -9.45 18.70 13.37
CA ARG A 155 -9.58 17.80 12.23
C ARG A 155 -8.22 17.25 11.80
N LEU A 156 -7.20 18.10 11.62
CA LEU A 156 -5.87 17.68 11.20
C LEU A 156 -5.15 16.83 12.25
N LYS A 157 -5.38 17.07 13.56
CA LYS A 157 -4.94 16.15 14.63
C LYS A 157 -5.59 14.77 14.50
N ALA A 158 -6.89 14.74 14.23
CA ALA A 158 -7.62 13.50 14.04
C ALA A 158 -7.11 12.71 12.83
N GLU A 159 -6.81 13.38 11.70
CA GLU A 159 -6.17 12.74 10.54
C GLU A 159 -4.79 12.16 10.91
N ALA A 160 -3.97 12.89 11.66
CA ALA A 160 -2.67 12.40 12.13
C ALA A 160 -2.81 11.15 13.01
N LYS A 161 -3.84 11.05 13.85
CA LYS A 161 -4.14 9.85 14.64
C LYS A 161 -4.47 8.64 13.77
N VAL A 162 -5.26 8.82 12.69
CA VAL A 162 -5.54 7.74 11.73
C VAL A 162 -4.25 7.29 11.02
N ILE A 163 -3.37 8.22 10.66
CA ILE A 163 -2.05 7.87 10.09
C ILE A 163 -1.23 7.03 11.07
N ILE A 164 -1.16 7.41 12.35
CA ILE A 164 -0.45 6.63 13.37
C ILE A 164 -1.03 5.21 13.44
N ALA A 165 -2.35 5.09 13.59
CA ALA A 165 -3.03 3.78 13.68
C ALA A 165 -2.78 2.92 12.44
N SER A 166 -2.85 3.50 11.24
CA SER A 166 -2.57 2.81 9.98
C SER A 166 -1.14 2.25 9.94
N ARG A 167 -0.14 3.08 10.31
CA ARG A 167 1.26 2.66 10.27
C ARG A 167 1.59 1.65 11.38
N TYR A 168 0.95 1.75 12.55
CA TYR A 168 1.01 0.70 13.57
C TYR A 168 0.43 -0.61 13.06
N PHE A 169 -0.71 -0.57 12.38
CA PHE A 169 -1.34 -1.77 11.82
C PHE A 169 -0.45 -2.45 10.77
N ASP A 170 0.23 -1.68 9.93
CA ASP A 170 1.16 -2.25 8.95
C ASP A 170 2.28 -3.05 9.61
N MET A 171 2.85 -2.55 10.71
CA MET A 171 3.85 -3.30 11.48
C MET A 171 3.24 -4.45 12.29
N PHE A 172 2.06 -4.21 12.90
CA PHE A 172 1.37 -5.20 13.71
C PHE A 172 1.12 -6.51 12.95
N ARG A 173 0.72 -6.42 11.69
CA ARG A 173 0.50 -7.60 10.84
C ARG A 173 1.70 -8.53 10.75
N HIS A 174 2.90 -8.01 10.92
CA HIS A 174 4.15 -8.77 10.78
C HIS A 174 4.81 -9.12 12.12
N PHE A 175 4.67 -8.25 13.11
CA PHE A 175 5.40 -8.40 14.37
C PHE A 175 4.51 -8.72 15.59
N GLY A 176 3.21 -8.53 15.50
CA GLY A 176 2.32 -8.59 16.67
C GLY A 176 2.45 -7.35 17.55
N GLY A 177 2.67 -7.52 18.83
CA GLY A 177 2.85 -6.43 19.78
C GLY A 177 4.06 -5.54 19.44
N LEU A 178 3.93 -4.25 19.67
CA LEU A 178 4.91 -3.22 19.27
C LEU A 178 5.21 -2.26 20.43
N PRO A 179 6.36 -1.60 20.46
CA PRO A 179 6.60 -0.48 21.35
C PRO A 179 5.55 0.63 21.11
N ILE A 180 4.84 1.05 22.16
CA ILE A 180 3.78 2.08 22.05
C ILE A 180 4.39 3.46 22.29
N VAL A 181 4.55 4.21 21.20
CA VAL A 181 5.07 5.58 21.17
C VAL A 181 3.91 6.56 21.19
N LYS A 182 3.85 7.41 22.23
CA LYS A 182 2.76 8.39 22.45
C LYS A 182 3.22 9.86 22.38
N ALA A 183 4.43 10.08 21.89
CA ALA A 183 5.02 11.41 21.72
C ALA A 183 6.08 11.43 20.65
N SER A 184 6.53 12.62 20.23
CA SER A 184 7.51 12.79 19.16
C SER A 184 8.95 12.45 19.56
N PHE A 185 9.25 12.28 20.81
CA PHE A 185 10.57 12.08 21.41
C PHE A 185 11.68 13.00 20.86
N ALA A 186 12.43 13.60 21.75
CA ALA A 186 13.59 14.42 21.38
C ALA A 186 14.78 13.54 21.00
N ALA A 187 15.54 13.94 19.98
CA ALA A 187 16.65 13.13 19.44
C ALA A 187 17.84 12.99 20.41
N GLU A 188 17.95 13.92 21.39
CA GLU A 188 19.04 13.96 22.35
C GLU A 188 18.87 13.01 23.54
N ASN A 189 17.69 12.42 23.71
CA ASN A 189 17.35 11.55 24.83
C ASN A 189 17.38 10.08 24.43
N GLU A 190 17.82 9.24 25.35
CA GLU A 190 17.62 7.81 25.24
C GLU A 190 16.24 7.46 25.79
N TYR A 191 15.50 6.63 25.04
CA TYR A 191 14.16 6.18 25.41
C TYR A 191 14.13 4.66 25.43
N ASP A 192 13.73 4.10 26.56
CA ASP A 192 13.44 2.68 26.68
C ASP A 192 11.90 2.51 26.59
N VAL A 193 11.43 2.07 25.44
CA VAL A 193 10.01 1.77 25.18
C VAL A 193 9.88 0.28 24.96
N PRO A 194 9.48 -0.49 25.99
CA PRO A 194 9.38 -1.93 25.86
C PRO A 194 8.31 -2.33 24.84
N ARG A 195 8.50 -3.52 24.27
CA ARG A 195 7.52 -4.12 23.38
C ARG A 195 6.24 -4.43 24.16
N ALA A 196 5.10 -3.90 23.70
CA ALA A 196 3.79 -4.16 24.29
C ALA A 196 3.23 -5.52 23.83
N THR A 197 2.18 -5.97 24.48
CA THR A 197 1.40 -7.14 24.08
C THR A 197 0.61 -6.86 22.78
N VAL A 198 0.12 -7.94 22.16
CA VAL A 198 -0.84 -7.86 21.04
C VAL A 198 -2.07 -7.04 21.46
N GLU A 199 -2.64 -7.32 22.65
CA GLU A 199 -3.83 -6.65 23.16
C GLU A 199 -3.63 -5.15 23.37
N GLU A 200 -2.53 -4.76 24.02
CA GLU A 200 -2.20 -3.35 24.23
C GLU A 200 -2.00 -2.60 22.91
N THR A 201 -1.33 -3.23 21.95
CA THR A 201 -1.08 -2.63 20.63
C THR A 201 -2.40 -2.42 19.86
N VAL A 202 -3.29 -3.42 19.87
CA VAL A 202 -4.61 -3.32 19.23
C VAL A 202 -5.45 -2.23 19.92
N ASN A 203 -5.51 -2.22 21.24
CA ASN A 203 -6.26 -1.21 22.00
C ASN A 203 -5.74 0.21 21.74
N PHE A 204 -4.43 0.39 21.60
CA PHE A 204 -3.84 1.66 21.26
C PHE A 204 -4.29 2.15 19.87
N MET A 205 -4.26 1.30 18.85
CA MET A 205 -4.73 1.63 17.51
C MET A 205 -6.21 1.99 17.50
N ILE A 206 -7.05 1.17 18.15
CA ILE A 206 -8.50 1.40 18.24
C ILE A 206 -8.82 2.71 18.96
N GLY A 207 -8.14 2.99 20.07
CA GLY A 207 -8.32 4.26 20.80
C GLY A 207 -8.06 5.48 19.93
N LEU A 208 -6.98 5.48 19.14
CA LEU A 208 -6.68 6.57 18.19
C LEU A 208 -7.77 6.75 17.13
N LEU A 209 -8.31 5.63 16.62
CA LEU A 209 -9.35 5.65 15.58
C LEU A 209 -10.70 6.11 16.16
N ASP A 210 -11.06 5.66 17.35
CA ASP A 210 -12.29 6.08 18.02
C ASP A 210 -12.26 7.59 18.33
N GLU A 211 -11.15 8.10 18.85
CA GLU A 211 -10.96 9.53 19.05
C GLU A 211 -11.06 10.31 17.74
N ALA A 212 -10.41 9.84 16.68
CA ALA A 212 -10.45 10.48 15.36
C ALA A 212 -11.86 10.50 14.76
N ALA A 213 -12.62 9.41 14.90
CA ALA A 213 -13.97 9.29 14.38
C ALA A 213 -14.99 10.26 15.03
N THR A 214 -14.67 10.82 16.20
CA THR A 214 -15.53 11.85 16.84
C THR A 214 -15.43 13.21 16.17
N VAL A 215 -14.34 13.48 15.46
CA VAL A 215 -14.00 14.80 14.91
C VAL A 215 -14.08 14.81 13.38
N LEU A 216 -13.66 13.74 12.72
CA LEU A 216 -13.58 13.68 11.27
C LEU A 216 -14.96 13.72 10.62
N PRO A 217 -15.11 14.41 9.46
CA PRO A 217 -16.31 14.33 8.65
C PRO A 217 -16.47 12.92 8.09
N TRP A 218 -17.72 12.52 7.79
CA TRP A 218 -18.02 11.21 7.21
C TRP A 218 -17.31 10.99 5.88
N ASP A 219 -17.36 11.97 5.01
CA ASP A 219 -16.72 12.03 3.70
C ASP A 219 -16.19 13.44 3.42
N LEU A 220 -15.75 13.71 2.20
CA LEU A 220 -15.16 14.98 1.79
C LEU A 220 -16.04 15.81 0.86
N THR A 221 -17.30 15.45 0.67
CA THR A 221 -18.20 16.13 -0.30
C THR A 221 -18.52 17.57 0.08
N GLU A 222 -18.61 17.87 1.36
CA GLU A 222 -18.88 19.22 1.86
C GLU A 222 -17.68 20.17 1.74
N ASP A 223 -16.48 19.63 1.62
CA ASP A 223 -15.26 20.43 1.56
C ASP A 223 -15.04 21.13 0.22
N GLY A 224 -15.69 20.66 -0.85
CA GLY A 224 -15.74 21.28 -2.17
C GLY A 224 -14.40 21.52 -2.86
N GLU A 225 -13.30 21.14 -2.25
CA GLU A 225 -11.95 21.46 -2.69
C GLU A 225 -11.14 20.21 -3.07
N ALA A 226 -10.52 20.27 -4.24
CA ALA A 226 -9.61 19.22 -4.72
C ALA A 226 -8.44 18.92 -3.75
N ASN A 227 -8.09 19.88 -2.90
CA ASN A 227 -7.02 19.74 -1.91
C ASN A 227 -7.33 18.77 -0.76
N TRP A 228 -8.59 18.47 -0.52
CA TRP A 228 -9.01 17.56 0.57
C TRP A 228 -9.16 16.11 0.14
N GLN A 229 -9.23 15.86 -1.15
CA GLN A 229 -9.38 14.50 -1.67
C GLN A 229 -8.23 13.58 -1.24
N GLY A 230 -8.58 12.35 -0.81
CA GLY A 230 -7.63 11.38 -0.30
C GLY A 230 -7.20 11.62 1.17
N ARG A 231 -7.83 12.59 1.84
CA ARG A 231 -7.63 12.84 3.28
C ARG A 231 -8.45 11.84 4.11
N MET A 232 -8.01 11.64 5.35
CA MET A 232 -8.70 10.71 6.26
C MET A 232 -10.09 11.24 6.64
N THR A 233 -11.06 10.33 6.67
CA THR A 233 -12.46 10.59 6.99
C THR A 233 -12.92 9.75 8.17
N LYS A 234 -14.10 10.03 8.72
CA LYS A 234 -14.74 9.19 9.73
C LYS A 234 -14.98 7.78 9.20
N ALA A 235 -15.44 7.64 7.95
CA ALA A 235 -15.62 6.35 7.31
C ALA A 235 -14.30 5.58 7.19
N ALA A 236 -13.19 6.26 6.86
CA ALA A 236 -11.85 5.68 6.83
C ALA A 236 -11.40 5.17 8.20
N ALA A 237 -11.60 5.96 9.26
CA ALA A 237 -11.24 5.58 10.63
C ALA A 237 -12.07 4.37 11.13
N MET A 238 -13.39 4.38 10.93
CA MET A 238 -14.28 3.28 11.31
C MET A 238 -13.99 2.00 10.49
N GLY A 239 -13.74 2.13 9.19
CA GLY A 239 -13.40 0.99 8.34
C GLY A 239 -12.05 0.38 8.70
N LEU A 240 -11.05 1.19 9.01
CA LEU A 240 -9.75 0.70 9.48
C LEU A 240 -9.86 -0.01 10.83
N LYS A 241 -10.71 0.47 11.73
CA LYS A 241 -11.05 -0.22 12.99
C LYS A 241 -11.58 -1.63 12.72
N CYS A 242 -12.52 -1.79 11.78
CA CYS A 242 -13.04 -3.11 11.40
C CYS A 242 -11.94 -4.03 10.89
N LYS A 243 -11.07 -3.53 10.00
CA LYS A 243 -9.94 -4.28 9.44
C LYS A 243 -8.94 -4.73 10.52
N ILE A 244 -8.59 -3.86 11.46
CA ILE A 244 -7.71 -4.18 12.58
C ILE A 244 -8.33 -5.26 13.48
N LEU A 245 -9.60 -5.12 13.82
CA LEU A 245 -10.31 -6.08 14.68
C LEU A 245 -10.46 -7.45 14.02
N LEU A 246 -10.75 -7.51 12.72
CA LEU A 246 -10.75 -8.75 11.96
C LEU A 246 -9.40 -9.46 12.06
N PHE A 247 -8.33 -8.72 11.78
CA PHE A 247 -6.99 -9.27 11.78
C PHE A 247 -6.57 -9.75 13.16
N ALA A 248 -6.89 -8.99 14.20
CA ALA A 248 -6.63 -9.35 15.59
C ALA A 248 -7.44 -10.59 16.05
N ALA A 249 -8.67 -10.76 15.54
CA ALA A 249 -9.52 -11.92 15.84
C ALA A 249 -9.13 -13.18 15.05
N SER A 250 -8.30 -13.05 14.02
CA SER A 250 -7.89 -14.17 13.16
C SER A 250 -7.04 -15.21 13.92
N PRO A 251 -6.99 -16.46 13.46
CA PRO A 251 -6.22 -17.53 14.09
C PRO A 251 -4.72 -17.23 14.26
N LEU A 252 -4.17 -16.29 13.47
CA LEU A 252 -2.78 -15.86 13.62
C LEU A 252 -2.47 -15.35 15.02
N PHE A 253 -3.42 -14.65 15.66
CA PHE A 253 -3.26 -14.07 17.00
C PHE A 253 -4.21 -14.67 18.04
N ASN A 254 -5.35 -15.21 17.61
CA ASN A 254 -6.46 -15.61 18.44
C ASN A 254 -6.81 -17.08 18.20
N ASP A 255 -5.98 -17.97 18.75
CA ASP A 255 -6.19 -19.43 18.75
C ASP A 255 -5.87 -20.00 20.13
N ASN A 256 -6.14 -21.30 20.33
CA ASN A 256 -5.82 -22.01 21.57
C ASN A 256 -4.32 -22.23 21.76
N GLU A 257 -3.57 -22.26 20.65
CA GLU A 257 -2.12 -22.40 20.62
C GLU A 257 -1.53 -21.23 19.81
N PRO A 258 -0.31 -20.76 20.16
CA PRO A 258 0.34 -19.69 19.39
C PRO A 258 0.73 -20.22 18.00
N TYR A 259 0.44 -19.46 16.96
CA TYR A 259 0.86 -19.76 15.60
C TYR A 259 2.40 -19.82 15.49
N CYS A 260 3.08 -18.83 16.10
CA CYS A 260 4.54 -18.79 16.15
C CYS A 260 5.05 -19.55 17.39
N THR A 261 5.69 -20.66 17.15
CA THR A 261 6.31 -21.51 18.21
C THR A 261 7.83 -21.41 18.24
N ALA A 262 8.41 -20.62 17.34
CA ALA A 262 9.84 -20.39 17.25
C ALA A 262 10.36 -19.41 18.33
N GLU A 263 11.66 -19.38 18.52
CA GLU A 263 12.34 -18.42 19.40
C GLU A 263 12.13 -16.95 18.91
N PRO A 264 12.07 -15.97 19.80
CA PRO A 264 12.25 -16.11 21.27
C PRO A 264 10.96 -16.50 21.98
N GLN A 265 11.04 -17.49 22.85
CA GLN A 265 9.92 -17.99 23.67
C GLN A 265 9.31 -16.91 24.57
N GLU A 266 10.10 -15.93 24.99
CA GLU A 266 9.61 -14.78 25.77
C GLU A 266 8.48 -14.02 25.08
N ALA A 267 8.54 -13.87 23.75
CA ALA A 267 7.48 -13.18 23.01
C ALA A 267 6.14 -13.94 23.07
N VAL A 268 6.19 -15.26 23.14
CA VAL A 268 5.00 -16.13 23.32
C VAL A 268 4.47 -16.00 24.74
N ILE A 269 5.34 -16.13 25.74
CA ILE A 269 4.99 -16.08 27.18
C ILE A 269 4.42 -14.70 27.54
N ASN A 270 4.99 -13.63 26.99
CA ASN A 270 4.58 -12.25 27.26
C ASN A 270 3.40 -11.79 26.35
N HIS A 271 2.76 -12.67 25.62
CA HIS A 271 1.63 -12.36 24.72
C HIS A 271 1.94 -11.26 23.69
N GLN A 272 3.18 -11.21 23.23
CA GLN A 272 3.63 -10.22 22.24
C GLN A 272 3.36 -10.66 20.80
N VAL A 273 3.05 -11.95 20.59
CA VAL A 273 2.77 -12.52 19.27
C VAL A 273 1.39 -13.20 19.18
N TRP A 274 0.64 -13.27 20.25
CA TRP A 274 -0.70 -13.84 20.33
C TRP A 274 -1.45 -13.37 21.58
N TYR A 275 -2.75 -13.69 21.71
CA TYR A 275 -3.59 -13.28 22.83
C TYR A 275 -3.50 -14.19 24.08
N GLY A 276 -2.71 -15.27 24.05
CA GLY A 276 -2.59 -16.21 25.16
C GLY A 276 -3.74 -17.22 25.24
N GLY A 277 -4.50 -17.40 24.17
CA GLY A 277 -5.65 -18.31 24.07
C GLY A 277 -6.76 -17.75 23.21
N TYR A 278 -7.70 -18.60 22.82
CA TYR A 278 -8.85 -18.19 22.01
C TYR A 278 -9.84 -17.34 22.81
N LYS A 279 -10.13 -16.14 22.30
CA LYS A 279 -11.05 -15.15 22.86
C LYS A 279 -12.19 -14.88 21.87
N PRO A 280 -13.37 -15.50 22.02
CA PRO A 280 -14.50 -15.31 21.11
C PRO A 280 -15.02 -13.87 21.10
N GLU A 281 -14.79 -13.08 22.15
CA GLU A 281 -15.14 -11.67 22.24
C GLU A 281 -14.46 -10.80 21.18
N LEU A 282 -13.32 -11.21 20.62
CA LEU A 282 -12.65 -10.47 19.55
C LEU A 282 -13.47 -10.51 18.25
N TRP A 283 -14.04 -11.67 17.92
CA TRP A 283 -14.96 -11.79 16.78
C TRP A 283 -16.24 -11.00 16.97
N LYS A 284 -16.74 -10.95 18.22
CA LYS A 284 -17.91 -10.12 18.55
C LYS A 284 -17.59 -8.64 18.44
N ALA A 285 -16.43 -8.20 18.90
CA ALA A 285 -15.98 -6.80 18.74
C ALA A 285 -15.85 -6.40 17.28
N CYS A 286 -15.30 -7.29 16.43
CA CYS A 286 -15.24 -7.08 14.98
C CYS A 286 -16.64 -6.93 14.37
N LEU A 287 -17.57 -7.83 14.73
CA LEU A 287 -18.95 -7.76 14.26
C LEU A 287 -19.62 -6.44 14.65
N THR A 288 -19.52 -6.05 15.92
CA THR A 288 -20.10 -4.79 16.40
C THR A 288 -19.53 -3.57 15.63
N ALA A 289 -18.21 -3.52 15.43
CA ALA A 289 -17.60 -2.43 14.67
C ALA A 289 -18.09 -2.38 13.22
N CYS A 290 -18.30 -3.54 12.57
CA CYS A 290 -18.88 -3.61 11.23
C CYS A 290 -20.34 -3.12 11.22
N GLU A 291 -21.16 -3.55 12.19
CA GLU A 291 -22.54 -3.10 12.32
C GLU A 291 -22.63 -1.57 12.51
N GLU A 292 -21.76 -0.99 13.37
CA GLU A 292 -21.64 0.46 13.55
C GLU A 292 -21.27 1.17 12.25
N PHE A 293 -20.28 0.64 11.50
CA PHE A 293 -19.88 1.20 10.22
C PHE A 293 -21.02 1.19 9.20
N PHE A 294 -21.68 0.04 9.01
CA PHE A 294 -22.76 -0.07 8.03
C PHE A 294 -24.03 0.71 8.43
N GLN A 295 -24.29 0.86 9.73
CA GLN A 295 -25.33 1.75 10.21
C GLN A 295 -24.99 3.23 9.90
N ALA A 296 -23.75 3.65 10.14
CA ALA A 296 -23.29 4.99 9.79
C ALA A 296 -23.35 5.22 8.27
N LEU A 297 -22.96 4.22 7.46
CA LEU A 297 -23.07 4.26 6.01
C LEU A 297 -24.51 4.44 5.54
N GLN A 298 -25.46 3.74 6.16
CA GLN A 298 -26.89 3.87 5.82
C GLN A 298 -27.42 5.29 6.10
N VAL A 299 -26.94 5.94 7.13
CA VAL A 299 -27.34 7.30 7.51
C VAL A 299 -26.71 8.37 6.62
N ASN A 300 -25.44 8.24 6.32
CA ASN A 300 -24.66 9.29 5.65
C ASN A 300 -24.50 9.05 4.13
N GLY A 301 -24.61 7.82 3.63
CA GLY A 301 -24.43 7.49 2.22
C GLY A 301 -22.99 7.65 1.73
N HIS A 302 -22.82 8.12 0.51
CA HIS A 302 -21.60 8.47 -0.22
C HIS A 302 -20.80 7.27 -0.72
N TYR A 303 -20.44 6.31 0.16
CA TYR A 303 -19.63 5.16 -0.24
C TYR A 303 -20.51 4.00 -0.70
N GLU A 304 -20.17 3.43 -1.87
CA GLU A 304 -20.90 2.32 -2.46
C GLU A 304 -19.99 1.46 -3.34
N LEU A 305 -20.41 0.23 -3.62
CA LEU A 305 -19.73 -0.63 -4.60
C LEU A 305 -19.89 -0.04 -6.00
N VAL A 306 -18.81 -0.04 -6.78
CA VAL A 306 -18.85 0.35 -8.17
C VAL A 306 -19.65 -0.69 -8.95
N GLN A 307 -20.69 -0.24 -9.64
CA GLN A 307 -21.56 -1.09 -10.43
C GLN A 307 -21.23 -1.03 -11.92
N ALA A 308 -21.47 -2.14 -12.62
CA ALA A 308 -21.36 -2.20 -14.06
C ALA A 308 -22.45 -1.36 -14.74
N VAL A 309 -22.11 -0.68 -15.83
CA VAL A 309 -23.07 0.03 -16.66
C VAL A 309 -23.39 -0.86 -17.87
N GLY A 310 -24.43 -1.68 -17.75
CA GLY A 310 -24.81 -2.69 -18.73
C GLY A 310 -24.45 -4.11 -18.30
N ASP A 311 -24.91 -5.08 -19.09
CA ASP A 311 -24.81 -6.52 -18.82
C ASP A 311 -23.91 -7.18 -19.88
N THR A 312 -22.64 -6.76 -19.91
CA THR A 312 -21.63 -7.33 -20.82
C THR A 312 -20.34 -7.62 -20.06
N ASN A 313 -19.56 -8.58 -20.55
CA ASN A 313 -18.25 -8.88 -19.98
C ASN A 313 -17.37 -7.62 -19.85
N ASP A 314 -17.36 -6.78 -20.88
CA ASP A 314 -16.56 -5.55 -20.86
C ASP A 314 -17.07 -4.52 -19.84
N ALA A 315 -18.39 -4.44 -19.61
CA ALA A 315 -18.99 -3.56 -18.60
C ALA A 315 -18.57 -4.01 -17.18
N TYR A 316 -18.64 -5.30 -16.90
CA TYR A 316 -18.20 -5.86 -15.61
C TYR A 316 -16.69 -5.71 -15.40
N ARG A 317 -15.88 -5.94 -16.43
CA ARG A 317 -14.44 -5.69 -16.38
C ARG A 317 -14.13 -4.23 -16.09
N ALA A 318 -14.80 -3.31 -16.77
CA ALA A 318 -14.62 -1.87 -16.56
C ALA A 318 -15.00 -1.45 -15.14
N ALA A 319 -16.11 -1.97 -14.59
CA ALA A 319 -16.51 -1.70 -13.21
C ALA A 319 -15.48 -2.22 -12.20
N PHE A 320 -15.03 -3.45 -12.38
CA PHE A 320 -14.00 -4.04 -11.51
C PHE A 320 -12.70 -3.24 -11.58
N ASN A 321 -12.22 -2.89 -12.77
CA ASN A 321 -11.04 -2.06 -12.95
C ASN A 321 -11.19 -0.68 -12.28
N LYS A 322 -12.35 -0.03 -12.46
CA LYS A 322 -12.66 1.25 -11.80
C LYS A 322 -12.54 1.14 -10.29
N ALA A 323 -13.06 0.06 -9.70
CA ALA A 323 -13.13 -0.12 -8.26
C ALA A 323 -11.76 -0.22 -7.57
N TYR A 324 -10.74 -0.72 -8.25
CA TYR A 324 -9.41 -0.87 -7.64
C TYR A 324 -8.31 0.02 -8.24
N PHE A 325 -8.52 0.56 -9.46
CA PHE A 325 -7.43 1.23 -10.19
C PHE A 325 -7.70 2.70 -10.48
N LEU A 326 -8.97 3.08 -10.69
CA LEU A 326 -9.29 4.45 -11.01
C LEU A 326 -9.43 5.30 -9.76
N ARG A 327 -8.89 6.50 -9.86
CA ARG A 327 -8.90 7.52 -8.84
C ARG A 327 -10.33 7.97 -8.51
N GLU A 328 -10.58 8.27 -7.24
CA GLU A 328 -11.78 8.97 -6.78
C GLU A 328 -13.10 8.22 -7.10
N ASN A 329 -13.07 6.89 -6.95
CA ASN A 329 -14.28 6.09 -7.08
C ASN A 329 -15.01 5.93 -5.72
N SER A 330 -16.29 5.56 -5.77
CA SER A 330 -17.16 5.45 -4.59
C SER A 330 -16.78 4.35 -3.60
N GLU A 331 -15.87 3.45 -3.96
CA GLU A 331 -15.44 2.39 -3.04
C GLU A 331 -14.30 2.82 -2.08
N LEU A 332 -13.52 3.84 -2.44
CA LEU A 332 -12.28 4.16 -1.74
C LEU A 332 -12.53 4.84 -0.39
N LEU A 333 -12.17 4.17 0.69
CA LEU A 333 -12.17 4.69 2.05
C LEU A 333 -10.79 5.24 2.42
N ILE A 334 -9.72 4.49 2.13
CA ILE A 334 -8.34 4.92 2.30
C ILE A 334 -7.57 4.55 1.04
N SER A 335 -6.89 5.53 0.49
CA SER A 335 -5.99 5.32 -0.64
C SER A 335 -4.68 6.04 -0.45
N THR A 336 -3.62 5.47 -1.00
CA THR A 336 -2.30 6.10 -1.05
C THR A 336 -1.99 6.48 -2.48
N ARG A 337 -1.58 7.73 -2.68
CA ARG A 337 -1.26 8.28 -4.01
C ARG A 337 0.24 8.37 -4.19
N ILE A 338 0.69 7.87 -5.31
CA ILE A 338 2.08 7.95 -5.74
C ILE A 338 2.15 8.44 -7.18
N ILE A 339 3.27 9.00 -7.55
CA ILE A 339 3.56 9.31 -8.96
C ILE A 339 4.30 8.12 -9.53
N GLY A 340 3.76 7.52 -10.59
CA GLY A 340 4.42 6.46 -11.33
C GLY A 340 5.75 6.97 -11.90
N LYS A 341 6.83 6.30 -11.56
CA LYS A 341 8.16 6.64 -12.07
C LYS A 341 8.48 5.82 -13.32
N TYR A 342 9.42 6.31 -14.10
CA TYR A 342 9.84 5.68 -15.35
C TYR A 342 10.16 4.19 -15.20
N ASN A 343 10.81 3.79 -14.11
CA ASN A 343 11.20 2.41 -13.86
C ASN A 343 10.04 1.45 -13.61
N TRP A 344 8.87 1.97 -13.24
CA TRP A 344 7.66 1.20 -13.10
C TRP A 344 7.28 0.48 -14.39
N ASP A 345 7.18 1.21 -15.50
CA ASP A 345 6.81 0.64 -16.79
C ASP A 345 7.83 -0.39 -17.28
N TRP A 346 9.11 -0.08 -17.11
CA TRP A 346 10.17 -0.99 -17.53
C TRP A 346 10.16 -2.31 -16.77
N TRP A 347 9.86 -2.25 -15.49
CA TRP A 347 9.87 -3.41 -14.62
C TRP A 347 8.73 -4.38 -14.89
N TYR A 348 7.53 -3.84 -15.11
CA TYR A 348 6.34 -4.63 -15.41
C TYR A 348 6.24 -5.02 -16.88
N TYR A 349 6.86 -4.28 -17.77
CA TYR A 349 6.90 -4.56 -19.20
C TYR A 349 8.25 -5.11 -19.59
N TRP A 350 8.34 -6.41 -19.75
CA TRP A 350 9.52 -7.03 -20.34
C TRP A 350 9.41 -6.94 -21.87
N GLY A 351 10.27 -6.16 -22.45
CA GLY A 351 10.12 -5.81 -23.86
C GLY A 351 9.01 -4.76 -24.07
N ASP A 352 8.57 -4.59 -25.29
CA ASP A 352 7.70 -3.46 -25.65
C ASP A 352 6.20 -3.71 -25.44
N TRP A 353 5.76 -4.92 -25.00
CA TRP A 353 4.41 -5.34 -25.30
C TRP A 353 3.60 -5.99 -24.17
N VAL A 354 4.19 -6.71 -23.24
CA VAL A 354 3.45 -7.55 -22.30
C VAL A 354 4.03 -7.43 -20.88
N PRO A 355 3.19 -7.50 -19.84
CA PRO A 355 3.65 -7.47 -18.45
C PRO A 355 4.72 -8.51 -18.16
N ASN A 356 5.69 -8.16 -17.33
CA ASN A 356 6.77 -9.07 -16.94
C ASN A 356 6.21 -10.35 -16.30
N GLY A 357 6.60 -11.49 -16.86
CA GLY A 357 6.18 -12.81 -16.40
C GLY A 357 6.95 -13.34 -15.19
N GLY A 358 7.71 -12.50 -14.47
CA GLY A 358 8.45 -12.91 -13.28
C GLY A 358 7.57 -13.14 -12.05
N TYR A 359 6.44 -12.44 -11.96
CA TYR A 359 5.41 -12.62 -10.93
C TYR A 359 4.19 -13.23 -11.59
N THR A 360 3.90 -14.49 -11.30
CA THR A 360 2.85 -15.23 -12.01
C THR A 360 1.76 -15.72 -11.07
N PRO A 361 0.49 -15.64 -11.50
CA PRO A 361 -0.60 -16.30 -10.80
C PRO A 361 -0.41 -17.81 -10.77
N THR A 362 -0.85 -18.45 -9.70
CA THR A 362 -0.88 -19.91 -9.59
C THR A 362 -2.05 -20.50 -10.39
N LEU A 363 -1.97 -21.79 -10.70
CA LEU A 363 -3.07 -22.53 -11.34
C LEU A 363 -4.30 -22.55 -10.42
N GLU A 364 -4.09 -22.83 -9.16
CA GLU A 364 -5.14 -22.87 -8.12
C GLU A 364 -5.89 -21.54 -8.04
N TYR A 365 -5.18 -20.42 -8.12
CA TYR A 365 -5.83 -19.11 -8.12
C TYR A 365 -6.67 -18.89 -9.39
N MET A 366 -6.17 -19.31 -10.55
CA MET A 366 -6.93 -19.23 -11.81
C MET A 366 -8.20 -20.09 -11.75
N GLU A 367 -8.13 -21.27 -11.14
CA GLU A 367 -9.28 -22.19 -11.00
C GLU A 367 -10.39 -21.65 -10.08
N MET A 368 -10.04 -20.78 -9.12
CA MET A 368 -11.02 -20.14 -8.22
C MET A 368 -12.03 -19.23 -8.97
N PHE A 369 -11.69 -18.74 -10.15
CA PHE A 369 -12.61 -17.94 -10.93
C PHE A 369 -13.65 -18.86 -11.63
N PRO A 370 -14.96 -18.68 -11.41
CA PRO A 370 -16.00 -19.52 -12.01
C PRO A 370 -16.16 -19.24 -13.50
N MET A 371 -17.03 -20.00 -14.13
CA MET A 371 -17.56 -19.68 -15.47
C MET A 371 -18.41 -18.40 -15.41
N ALA A 372 -18.57 -17.71 -16.54
CA ALA A 372 -19.44 -16.52 -16.64
C ALA A 372 -20.92 -16.83 -16.29
N THR A 373 -21.33 -18.09 -16.38
CA THR A 373 -22.64 -18.58 -15.95
C THR A 373 -22.79 -18.69 -14.43
N GLY A 374 -21.71 -18.53 -13.66
CA GLY A 374 -21.68 -18.76 -12.22
C GLY A 374 -21.38 -20.21 -11.81
N GLU A 375 -21.31 -21.14 -12.79
CA GLU A 375 -20.92 -22.54 -12.53
C GLU A 375 -19.43 -22.61 -12.12
N SER A 376 -19.12 -23.57 -11.27
CA SER A 376 -17.71 -23.85 -10.90
C SER A 376 -16.91 -24.23 -12.14
N PHE A 377 -15.67 -23.74 -12.19
CA PHE A 377 -14.73 -24.13 -13.24
C PHE A 377 -14.31 -25.59 -13.09
N ASP A 378 -14.21 -26.28 -14.20
CA ASP A 378 -13.75 -27.67 -14.30
C ASP A 378 -12.65 -27.72 -15.39
N PHE A 379 -11.43 -27.90 -14.94
CA PHE A 379 -10.23 -27.84 -15.80
C PHE A 379 -10.29 -28.90 -16.93
N ASP A 380 -10.64 -30.14 -16.60
CA ASP A 380 -10.65 -31.24 -17.57
C ASP A 380 -11.71 -31.03 -18.63
N LYS A 381 -12.91 -30.61 -18.25
CA LYS A 381 -13.97 -30.24 -19.21
C LYS A 381 -13.58 -29.07 -20.07
N ALA A 382 -12.93 -28.06 -19.49
CA ALA A 382 -12.49 -26.87 -20.23
C ALA A 382 -11.45 -27.21 -21.29
N VAL A 383 -10.50 -28.12 -20.98
CA VAL A 383 -9.53 -28.63 -21.93
C VAL A 383 -10.20 -29.43 -23.05
N GLN A 384 -11.09 -30.37 -22.69
CA GLN A 384 -11.81 -31.22 -23.66
C GLN A 384 -12.65 -30.41 -24.64
N ASN A 385 -13.25 -29.32 -24.19
CA ASN A 385 -14.17 -28.49 -24.96
C ASN A 385 -13.50 -27.27 -25.61
N ASN A 386 -12.20 -27.12 -25.54
CA ASN A 386 -11.47 -25.90 -25.97
C ASN A 386 -12.08 -24.60 -25.39
N ASN A 387 -12.41 -24.63 -24.11
CA ASN A 387 -13.18 -23.58 -23.44
C ASN A 387 -12.52 -23.07 -22.15
N MET A 388 -11.19 -23.08 -22.13
CA MET A 388 -10.41 -22.69 -20.93
C MET A 388 -10.67 -21.24 -20.52
N PHE A 389 -10.61 -20.33 -21.49
CA PHE A 389 -10.81 -18.88 -21.29
C PHE A 389 -11.77 -18.29 -22.32
N PHE A 390 -11.85 -18.89 -23.50
CA PHE A 390 -12.61 -18.36 -24.64
C PHE A 390 -13.31 -19.52 -25.36
N GLU A 391 -14.55 -19.31 -25.78
CA GLU A 391 -15.36 -20.31 -26.48
C GLU A 391 -14.67 -20.73 -27.81
N ASN A 392 -14.31 -22.00 -27.93
CA ASN A 392 -13.61 -22.54 -29.09
C ASN A 392 -12.36 -21.74 -29.49
N ASN A 393 -11.64 -21.17 -28.51
CA ASN A 393 -10.51 -20.30 -28.73
C ASN A 393 -10.82 -19.01 -29.52
N ASP A 394 -12.09 -18.59 -29.58
CA ASP A 394 -12.49 -17.28 -30.12
C ASP A 394 -12.29 -16.21 -29.06
N TYR A 395 -11.20 -15.48 -29.17
CA TYR A 395 -10.78 -14.44 -28.20
C TYR A 395 -11.74 -13.27 -28.00
N ASN A 396 -12.85 -13.24 -28.78
CA ASN A 396 -13.93 -12.29 -28.59
C ASN A 396 -15.06 -12.85 -27.72
N LYS A 397 -14.97 -14.11 -27.31
CA LYS A 397 -16.01 -14.80 -26.53
C LYS A 397 -15.48 -15.33 -25.21
N PRO A 398 -15.25 -14.45 -24.24
CA PRO A 398 -14.80 -14.85 -22.91
C PRO A 398 -15.85 -15.72 -22.22
N THR A 399 -15.40 -16.78 -21.52
CA THR A 399 -16.26 -17.81 -20.91
C THR A 399 -16.19 -17.80 -19.40
N ARG A 400 -15.23 -17.07 -18.82
CA ARG A 400 -14.99 -17.04 -17.39
C ARG A 400 -15.54 -15.75 -16.77
N ASP A 401 -15.61 -15.75 -15.47
CA ASP A 401 -15.90 -14.54 -14.66
C ASP A 401 -15.06 -13.35 -15.16
N PRO A 402 -15.67 -12.18 -15.40
CA PRO A 402 -14.97 -11.00 -15.91
C PRO A 402 -13.76 -10.57 -15.08
N ARG A 403 -13.78 -10.80 -13.76
CA ARG A 403 -12.68 -10.47 -12.85
C ARG A 403 -11.40 -11.25 -13.15
N LEU A 404 -11.52 -12.45 -13.72
CA LEU A 404 -10.33 -13.22 -14.15
C LEU A 404 -9.50 -12.41 -15.14
N TYR A 405 -10.13 -11.85 -16.16
CA TYR A 405 -9.44 -11.12 -17.23
C TYR A 405 -8.86 -9.76 -16.80
N GLU A 406 -9.31 -9.23 -15.66
CA GLU A 406 -8.74 -8.02 -15.04
C GLU A 406 -7.68 -8.34 -13.97
N THR A 407 -7.53 -9.60 -13.62
CA THR A 407 -6.58 -10.05 -12.59
C THR A 407 -5.42 -10.82 -13.20
N ILE A 408 -5.70 -11.70 -14.15
CA ILE A 408 -4.78 -12.66 -14.75
C ILE A 408 -4.67 -12.42 -16.24
N LEU A 409 -3.44 -12.23 -16.74
CA LEU A 409 -3.17 -12.28 -18.16
C LEU A 409 -3.18 -13.74 -18.60
N VAL A 410 -4.18 -14.11 -19.38
CA VAL A 410 -4.37 -15.48 -19.89
C VAL A 410 -3.95 -15.59 -21.33
N ASN A 411 -3.57 -16.79 -21.74
CA ASN A 411 -3.24 -17.07 -23.13
C ASN A 411 -4.39 -16.68 -24.06
N GLY A 412 -4.08 -16.00 -25.14
CA GLY A 412 -5.07 -15.51 -26.12
C GLY A 412 -5.71 -14.17 -25.77
N ALA A 413 -5.54 -13.64 -24.56
CA ALA A 413 -6.02 -12.32 -24.20
C ALA A 413 -5.48 -11.25 -25.17
N LYS A 414 -6.28 -10.23 -25.42
CA LYS A 414 -5.83 -9.10 -26.24
C LYS A 414 -4.98 -8.15 -25.42
N TRP A 415 -3.85 -7.76 -26.00
CA TRP A 415 -2.94 -6.76 -25.44
C TRP A 415 -2.31 -5.97 -26.58
N SER A 416 -2.39 -4.66 -26.52
CA SER A 416 -1.82 -3.76 -27.54
C SER A 416 -2.18 -4.14 -28.98
N GLY A 417 -3.46 -4.48 -29.21
CA GLY A 417 -4.01 -4.76 -30.53
C GLY A 417 -3.77 -6.18 -31.06
N ARG A 418 -3.17 -7.09 -30.28
CA ARG A 418 -2.94 -8.50 -30.67
C ARG A 418 -3.24 -9.45 -29.52
N SER A 419 -3.40 -10.74 -29.83
CA SER A 419 -3.47 -11.79 -28.82
C SER A 419 -2.09 -12.17 -28.30
N VAL A 420 -1.97 -12.39 -26.98
CA VAL A 420 -0.75 -12.87 -26.33
C VAL A 420 -0.61 -14.39 -26.48
N GLU A 421 0.62 -14.86 -26.56
CA GLU A 421 0.97 -16.27 -26.72
C GLU A 421 1.86 -16.70 -25.55
N LEU A 422 1.22 -17.17 -24.45
CA LEU A 422 1.90 -17.49 -23.19
C LEU A 422 2.37 -18.95 -23.07
N TRP A 423 2.08 -19.80 -24.07
CA TRP A 423 2.56 -21.19 -24.06
C TRP A 423 4.08 -21.26 -24.27
N VAL A 424 4.69 -22.34 -23.84
CA VAL A 424 6.12 -22.60 -24.04
C VAL A 424 6.45 -22.61 -25.55
N GLY A 425 7.31 -21.71 -25.99
CA GLY A 425 7.61 -21.47 -27.39
C GLY A 425 6.69 -20.46 -28.08
N GLY A 426 5.67 -19.97 -27.44
CA GLY A 426 4.88 -18.82 -27.89
C GLY A 426 5.70 -17.54 -27.87
N ARG A 427 5.17 -16.47 -28.49
CA ARG A 427 5.93 -15.23 -28.71
C ARG A 427 6.39 -14.59 -27.40
N GLU A 428 5.55 -14.56 -26.38
CA GLU A 428 5.84 -13.97 -25.07
C GLU A 428 6.67 -14.91 -24.19
N ASN A 429 6.73 -16.19 -24.54
CA ASN A 429 7.42 -17.23 -23.77
C ASN A 429 8.45 -18.01 -24.61
N ALA A 430 8.96 -17.41 -25.69
CA ALA A 430 9.83 -18.06 -26.66
C ALA A 430 11.16 -18.55 -26.08
N ASN A 431 11.66 -17.87 -25.05
CA ASN A 431 12.95 -18.19 -24.43
C ASN A 431 12.81 -19.04 -23.15
N SER A 432 11.61 -19.41 -22.77
CA SER A 432 11.40 -20.27 -21.59
C SER A 432 11.61 -21.72 -21.99
N THR A 433 12.69 -22.30 -21.50
CA THR A 433 13.01 -23.73 -21.66
C THR A 433 12.63 -24.54 -20.42
N SER A 434 12.20 -23.87 -19.37
CA SER A 434 11.88 -24.47 -18.08
C SER A 434 10.54 -23.96 -17.59
N THR A 435 9.74 -24.86 -17.04
CA THR A 435 8.47 -24.58 -16.40
C THR A 435 8.63 -23.95 -15.01
N GLU A 436 9.82 -23.94 -14.43
CA GLU A 436 10.04 -23.51 -13.05
C GLU A 436 10.79 -22.19 -12.93
N THR A 437 11.55 -21.82 -13.94
CA THR A 437 12.37 -20.61 -13.92
C THR A 437 12.27 -19.88 -15.25
N GLY A 438 11.48 -18.87 -15.33
CA GLY A 438 11.36 -18.09 -16.57
C GLY A 438 10.14 -17.21 -16.59
N GLN A 439 10.04 -16.40 -17.61
CA GLN A 439 8.86 -15.57 -17.80
C GLN A 439 7.63 -16.46 -18.02
N TYR A 440 6.54 -16.13 -17.36
CA TYR A 440 5.27 -16.85 -17.48
C TYR A 440 5.38 -18.35 -17.15
N ALA A 441 6.20 -18.72 -16.17
CA ALA A 441 6.46 -20.11 -15.83
C ALA A 441 5.21 -20.94 -15.52
N THR A 442 4.16 -20.31 -15.00
CA THR A 442 2.85 -20.96 -14.76
C THR A 442 1.93 -20.95 -15.99
N GLY A 443 2.32 -20.35 -17.11
CA GLY A 443 1.47 -20.13 -18.27
C GLY A 443 0.53 -18.93 -18.14
N PHE A 444 0.66 -18.17 -17.07
CA PHE A 444 -0.15 -16.99 -16.76
C PHE A 444 0.73 -15.77 -16.51
N GLY A 445 0.16 -14.57 -16.66
CA GLY A 445 0.77 -13.31 -16.30
C GLY A 445 -0.08 -12.51 -15.33
N LEU A 446 0.55 -11.59 -14.62
CA LEU A 446 -0.15 -10.60 -13.82
C LEU A 446 -0.80 -9.56 -14.74
N TYR A 447 -2.08 -9.25 -14.54
CA TYR A 447 -2.78 -8.20 -15.29
C TYR A 447 -3.23 -7.04 -14.40
N LYS A 448 -3.59 -7.31 -13.17
CA LYS A 448 -4.12 -6.30 -12.24
C LYS A 448 -3.13 -5.13 -12.01
N PHE A 449 -3.61 -3.91 -12.01
CA PHE A 449 -2.85 -2.66 -11.95
C PHE A 449 -2.03 -2.32 -13.20
N TYR A 450 -2.24 -3.02 -14.32
CA TYR A 450 -1.59 -2.68 -15.58
C TYR A 450 -2.45 -1.79 -16.46
N LYS A 451 -1.77 -1.09 -17.34
CA LYS A 451 -2.40 -0.26 -18.37
C LYS A 451 -1.64 -0.47 -19.67
N GLU A 452 -2.38 -0.67 -20.75
CA GLU A 452 -1.77 -0.82 -22.08
C GLU A 452 -0.99 0.43 -22.49
N GLY A 453 0.13 0.20 -23.15
CA GLY A 453 1.02 1.23 -23.70
C GLY A 453 2.25 1.47 -22.82
N LYS A 454 3.42 1.40 -23.46
CA LYS A 454 4.71 1.68 -22.82
C LYS A 454 4.73 3.11 -22.29
N GLY A 455 5.14 3.30 -21.05
CA GLY A 455 5.20 4.60 -20.40
C GLY A 455 3.84 5.14 -19.96
N SER A 456 2.76 4.36 -20.08
CA SER A 456 1.41 4.84 -19.75
C SER A 456 1.19 5.16 -18.27
N LEU A 457 2.00 4.58 -17.39
CA LEU A 457 1.97 4.83 -15.94
C LEU A 457 2.98 5.91 -15.51
N ALA A 458 4.00 6.19 -16.33
CA ALA A 458 5.03 7.17 -16.01
C ALA A 458 4.45 8.58 -15.86
N ASN A 459 4.84 9.28 -14.79
CA ASN A 459 4.38 10.63 -14.45
C ASN A 459 2.85 10.77 -14.24
N ASN A 460 2.12 9.66 -14.18
CA ASN A 460 0.71 9.67 -13.79
C ASN A 460 0.57 9.36 -12.31
N TYR A 461 -0.47 9.90 -11.69
CA TYR A 461 -0.83 9.52 -10.34
C TYR A 461 -1.43 8.12 -10.36
N LEU A 462 -0.85 7.26 -9.52
CA LEU A 462 -1.34 5.92 -9.22
C LEU A 462 -1.99 5.94 -7.84
N GLU A 463 -3.05 5.17 -7.68
CA GLU A 463 -3.76 5.07 -6.43
C GLU A 463 -3.76 3.61 -5.94
N TRP A 464 -3.26 3.41 -4.73
CA TRP A 464 -3.34 2.12 -4.06
C TRP A 464 -4.54 2.10 -3.13
N PRO A 465 -5.53 1.22 -3.35
CA PRO A 465 -6.70 1.11 -2.50
C PRO A 465 -6.33 0.36 -1.22
N TYR A 466 -5.93 1.09 -0.19
CA TYR A 466 -5.55 0.51 1.09
C TYR A 466 -6.75 -0.09 1.84
N LEU A 467 -7.92 0.56 1.71
CA LEU A 467 -9.19 0.09 2.23
C LEU A 467 -10.32 0.57 1.32
N ARG A 468 -11.22 -0.34 0.92
CA ARG A 468 -12.35 -0.05 0.04
C ARG A 468 -13.61 -0.82 0.42
N MET A 469 -14.77 -0.40 -0.10
CA MET A 469 -16.07 -0.94 0.25
C MET A 469 -16.22 -2.44 0.03
N SER A 470 -15.68 -2.99 -1.04
CA SER A 470 -15.71 -4.44 -1.26
C SER A 470 -14.99 -5.22 -0.15
N GLU A 471 -13.88 -4.70 0.37
CA GLU A 471 -13.20 -5.28 1.54
C GLU A 471 -14.07 -5.17 2.78
N MET A 472 -14.76 -4.04 3.00
CA MET A 472 -15.66 -3.86 4.14
C MET A 472 -16.80 -4.89 4.16
N TYR A 473 -17.41 -5.17 3.02
CA TYR A 473 -18.41 -6.23 2.91
C TYR A 473 -17.84 -7.61 3.25
N LEU A 474 -16.62 -7.91 2.81
CA LEU A 474 -15.97 -9.20 3.10
C LEU A 474 -15.54 -9.32 4.57
N ILE A 475 -15.04 -8.24 5.18
CA ILE A 475 -14.77 -8.18 6.64
C ILE A 475 -16.06 -8.47 7.43
N TYR A 476 -17.16 -7.82 7.03
CA TYR A 476 -18.44 -8.03 7.68
C TYR A 476 -18.97 -9.45 7.49
N ALA A 477 -18.83 -10.01 6.30
CA ALA A 477 -19.20 -11.40 6.01
C ALA A 477 -18.45 -12.40 6.91
N GLU A 478 -17.14 -12.23 7.08
CA GLU A 478 -16.34 -13.10 7.94
C GLU A 478 -16.73 -12.92 9.41
N ALA A 479 -16.91 -11.69 9.88
CA ALA A 479 -17.36 -11.41 11.23
C ALA A 479 -18.74 -12.03 11.53
N LEU A 480 -19.69 -11.94 10.60
CA LEU A 480 -21.00 -12.58 10.68
C LEU A 480 -20.88 -14.11 10.77
N LEU A 481 -20.07 -14.71 9.89
CA LEU A 481 -19.87 -16.16 9.87
C LEU A 481 -19.29 -16.67 11.21
N LYS A 482 -18.30 -15.98 11.75
CA LYS A 482 -17.66 -16.33 13.04
C LYS A 482 -18.59 -16.11 14.24
N ASN A 483 -19.64 -15.31 14.08
CA ASN A 483 -20.69 -15.10 15.07
C ASN A 483 -21.99 -15.90 14.75
N ASN A 484 -21.86 -17.03 14.04
CA ASN A 484 -22.96 -17.97 13.73
C ASN A 484 -24.13 -17.33 12.92
N GLN A 485 -23.84 -16.40 12.03
CA GLN A 485 -24.81 -15.76 11.12
C GLN A 485 -24.50 -16.05 9.63
N PRO A 486 -24.41 -17.33 9.19
CA PRO A 486 -23.92 -17.68 7.86
C PRO A 486 -24.81 -17.17 6.71
N LYS A 487 -26.11 -17.02 6.93
CA LYS A 487 -27.02 -16.50 5.88
C LYS A 487 -26.71 -15.06 5.53
N LEU A 488 -26.56 -14.21 6.55
CA LEU A 488 -26.20 -12.81 6.36
C LEU A 488 -24.76 -12.66 5.81
N ALA A 489 -23.85 -13.55 6.22
CA ALA A 489 -22.51 -13.59 5.67
C ALA A 489 -22.51 -13.81 4.15
N ILE A 490 -23.31 -14.77 3.66
CA ILE A 490 -23.45 -15.05 2.22
C ILE A 490 -24.02 -13.82 1.49
N GLU A 491 -25.04 -13.16 2.05
CA GLU A 491 -25.61 -11.94 1.47
C GLU A 491 -24.57 -10.83 1.28
N MET A 492 -23.61 -10.68 2.22
CA MET A 492 -22.54 -9.70 2.08
C MET A 492 -21.52 -10.08 1.00
N VAL A 493 -21.21 -11.37 0.87
CA VAL A 493 -20.37 -11.89 -0.23
C VAL A 493 -21.05 -11.68 -1.58
N ASP A 494 -22.34 -11.97 -1.66
CA ASP A 494 -23.11 -11.83 -2.90
C ASP A 494 -23.17 -10.37 -3.40
N LYS A 495 -23.22 -9.40 -2.49
CA LYS A 495 -23.12 -7.97 -2.88
C LYS A 495 -21.81 -7.64 -3.59
N VAL A 496 -20.69 -8.26 -3.21
CA VAL A 496 -19.40 -8.06 -3.87
C VAL A 496 -19.33 -8.80 -5.21
N ARG A 497 -20.10 -9.86 -5.37
CA ARG A 497 -20.17 -10.67 -6.61
C ARG A 497 -21.14 -10.11 -7.64
N ALA A 498 -22.17 -9.43 -7.21
CA ALA A 498 -23.17 -8.80 -8.08
C ALA A 498 -22.58 -7.59 -8.80
#